data_0718c5de7da0d4255538b3fa34134a8b
#
_entry.id   0718c5de7da0d4255538b3fa34134a8b
#
_cell.length_a   1.000
_cell.length_b   1.000
_cell.length_c   1.000
_cell.angle_alpha   90.00
_cell.angle_beta   90.00
_cell.angle_gamma   90.00
#
_symmetry.space_group_name_H-M   'P 1'
#
loop_
_entity.id
_entity.type
_entity.pdbx_description
1 polymer ?
#
loop_
_entity_poly.entity_id
_entity_poly.type
_entity_poly.pdbx_seq_one_letter_code
_entity_poly.pdbx_strand_id
1 'polypeptide(L)'
;MTTSGMRSGQVADAAGVNLQTLRYYERRGLLAEPDRSPGGHRLYSPEAVTVLRVIKAAQRLGFTLEEIFDLLEAGRHRHGQNPDAGLQARARDKLVDVEAKIADLTVIAASLRTALDAGCDDLIDCAHTPTCPLPFADLATDTPSITVLPLAEGPVSNRGCC
;
A
#
# COMPACT_ATOMS: atom_id res chain seq x y z
N MET A 1 18.20 37.66 -2.33
CA MET A 1 17.90 36.59 -3.31
C MET A 1 16.43 36.28 -3.20
N THR A 2 15.61 36.77 -4.13
CA THR A 2 14.15 36.53 -4.15
C THR A 2 13.92 35.08 -4.54
N THR A 3 13.67 34.22 -3.57
CA THR A 3 13.23 32.86 -3.81
C THR A 3 11.89 32.96 -4.52
N SER A 4 11.87 32.67 -5.82
CA SER A 4 10.65 32.68 -6.63
C SER A 4 9.76 31.55 -6.14
N GLY A 5 8.89 31.83 -5.15
CA GLY A 5 7.93 30.90 -4.61
C GLY A 5 6.85 30.55 -5.63
N MET A 6 6.47 29.27 -5.67
CA MET A 6 5.38 28.78 -6.52
C MET A 6 4.04 28.92 -5.82
N ARG A 7 2.99 29.36 -6.51
CA ARG A 7 1.63 29.36 -5.97
C ARG A 7 1.07 27.95 -5.83
N SER A 8 0.11 27.76 -4.90
CA SER A 8 -0.50 26.46 -4.64
C SER A 8 -0.97 25.70 -5.89
N GLY A 9 -1.58 26.41 -6.86
CA GLY A 9 -2.01 25.81 -8.12
C GLY A 9 -0.83 25.29 -8.95
N GLN A 10 0.23 26.08 -9.08
CA GLN A 10 1.43 25.70 -9.83
C GLN A 10 2.12 24.46 -9.22
N VAL A 11 2.20 24.40 -7.89
CA VAL A 11 2.77 23.25 -7.18
C VAL A 11 1.88 22.01 -7.36
N ALA A 12 0.58 22.16 -7.21
CA ALA A 12 -0.38 21.07 -7.38
C ALA A 12 -0.31 20.48 -8.79
N ASP A 13 -0.32 21.33 -9.80
CA ASP A 13 -0.22 20.94 -11.22
C ASP A 13 1.12 20.26 -11.50
N ALA A 14 2.23 20.85 -11.05
CA ALA A 14 3.57 20.31 -11.27
C ALA A 14 3.81 18.96 -10.59
N ALA A 15 3.15 18.70 -9.44
CA ALA A 15 3.23 17.44 -8.72
C ALA A 15 2.14 16.45 -9.14
N GLY A 16 1.14 16.88 -9.92
CA GLY A 16 0.00 16.07 -10.31
C GLY A 16 -0.86 15.67 -9.11
N VAL A 17 -1.15 16.62 -8.21
CA VAL A 17 -2.06 16.47 -7.07
C VAL A 17 -3.13 17.55 -7.12
N ASN A 18 -4.26 17.35 -6.45
CA ASN A 18 -5.24 18.42 -6.30
C ASN A 18 -4.88 19.36 -5.13
N LEU A 19 -5.49 20.54 -5.11
CA LEU A 19 -5.24 21.56 -4.07
C LEU A 19 -5.61 21.09 -2.66
N GLN A 20 -6.61 20.22 -2.53
CA GLN A 20 -7.02 19.69 -1.23
C GLN A 20 -5.96 18.73 -0.69
N THR A 21 -5.40 17.87 -1.55
CA THR A 21 -4.29 16.96 -1.21
C THR A 21 -3.06 17.76 -0.79
N LEU A 22 -2.70 18.81 -1.53
CA LEU A 22 -1.59 19.70 -1.17
C LEU A 22 -1.77 20.28 0.24
N ARG A 23 -2.96 20.83 0.55
CA ARG A 23 -3.30 21.38 1.85
C ARG A 23 -3.37 20.32 2.96
N TYR A 24 -3.77 19.10 2.62
CA TYR A 24 -3.79 17.99 3.54
C TYR A 24 -2.36 17.61 3.97
N TYR A 25 -1.43 17.49 3.02
CA TYR A 25 -0.03 17.20 3.32
C TYR A 25 0.67 18.33 4.09
N GLU A 26 0.35 19.60 3.79
CA GLU A 26 0.80 20.76 4.55
C GLU A 26 0.37 20.64 6.03
N ARG A 27 -0.93 20.39 6.28
CA ARG A 27 -1.45 20.24 7.66
C ARG A 27 -0.87 19.03 8.40
N ARG A 28 -0.47 17.99 7.69
CA ARG A 28 0.16 16.78 8.26
C ARG A 28 1.66 16.95 8.48
N GLY A 29 2.22 18.12 8.18
CA GLY A 29 3.66 18.38 8.34
C GLY A 29 4.57 17.68 7.31
N LEU A 30 4.00 17.03 6.29
CA LEU A 30 4.76 16.38 5.22
C LEU A 30 5.47 17.39 4.32
N LEU A 31 4.95 18.62 4.25
CA LEU A 31 5.53 19.74 3.54
C LEU A 31 5.97 20.83 4.51
N ALA A 32 7.04 21.54 4.18
CA ALA A 32 7.41 22.75 4.89
C ALA A 32 6.28 23.79 4.80
N GLU A 33 6.12 24.58 5.85
CA GLU A 33 5.14 25.67 5.85
C GLU A 33 5.47 26.67 4.73
N PRO A 34 4.50 27.00 3.87
CA PRO A 34 4.74 27.93 2.78
C PRO A 34 4.84 29.37 3.30
N ASP A 35 5.70 30.14 2.68
CA ASP A 35 5.73 31.59 2.86
C ASP A 35 4.42 32.23 2.38
N ARG A 36 4.18 33.47 2.81
CA ARG A 36 3.05 34.25 2.33
C ARG A 36 3.51 35.46 1.55
N SER A 37 2.92 35.67 0.38
CA SER A 37 3.10 36.91 -0.36
C SER A 37 2.48 38.10 0.39
N PRO A 38 2.81 39.35 0.04
CA PRO A 38 2.15 40.54 0.61
C PRO A 38 0.61 40.53 0.44
N GLY A 39 0.09 39.84 -0.56
CA GLY A 39 -1.35 39.62 -0.78
C GLY A 39 -1.90 38.37 -0.08
N GLY A 40 -1.18 37.77 0.87
CA GLY A 40 -1.66 36.63 1.68
C GLY A 40 -1.66 35.27 0.97
N HIS A 41 -1.18 35.18 -0.27
CA HIS A 41 -1.13 33.91 -1.00
C HIS A 41 0.05 33.05 -0.53
N ARG A 42 -0.20 31.72 -0.45
CA ARG A 42 0.84 30.73 -0.14
C ARG A 42 1.87 30.65 -1.26
N LEU A 43 3.13 30.68 -0.88
CA LEU A 43 4.29 30.55 -1.76
C LEU A 43 5.14 29.37 -1.25
N TYR A 44 5.22 28.33 -2.05
CA TYR A 44 5.99 27.13 -1.75
C TYR A 44 7.35 27.20 -2.42
N SER A 45 8.36 26.60 -1.80
CA SER A 45 9.65 26.39 -2.45
C SER A 45 9.52 25.39 -3.61
N PRO A 46 10.39 25.44 -4.62
CA PRO A 46 10.42 24.43 -5.68
C PRO A 46 10.60 23.00 -5.18
N GLU A 47 11.23 22.84 -4.03
CA GLU A 47 11.42 21.55 -3.35
C GLU A 47 10.11 20.89 -2.95
N ALA A 48 9.05 21.66 -2.69
CA ALA A 48 7.74 21.12 -2.37
C ALA A 48 7.20 20.18 -3.47
N VAL A 49 7.48 20.47 -4.73
CA VAL A 49 7.10 19.61 -5.86
C VAL A 49 7.83 18.27 -5.78
N THR A 50 9.12 18.30 -5.46
CA THR A 50 9.93 17.08 -5.31
C THR A 50 9.42 16.23 -4.15
N VAL A 51 9.15 16.85 -2.99
CA VAL A 51 8.61 16.14 -1.82
C VAL A 51 7.26 15.51 -2.13
N LEU A 52 6.35 16.21 -2.81
CA LEU A 52 5.06 15.66 -3.24
C LEU A 52 5.21 14.46 -4.16
N ARG A 53 6.15 14.50 -5.09
CA ARG A 53 6.44 13.37 -5.98
C ARG A 53 6.99 12.17 -5.20
N VAL A 54 7.87 12.41 -4.23
CA VAL A 54 8.39 11.37 -3.33
C VAL A 54 7.27 10.74 -2.52
N ILE A 55 6.37 11.55 -1.93
CA ILE A 55 5.21 11.04 -1.17
C ILE A 55 4.35 10.14 -2.07
N LYS A 56 4.02 10.57 -3.28
CA LYS A 56 3.24 9.76 -4.24
C LYS A 56 3.94 8.45 -4.61
N ALA A 57 5.23 8.50 -4.86
CA ALA A 57 6.02 7.31 -5.18
C ALA A 57 6.03 6.32 -4.02
N ALA A 58 6.27 6.80 -2.79
CA ALA A 58 6.28 5.97 -1.60
C ALA A 58 4.90 5.35 -1.32
N GLN A 59 3.80 6.10 -1.49
CA GLN A 59 2.44 5.55 -1.38
C GLN A 59 2.18 4.44 -2.41
N ARG A 60 2.68 4.58 -3.64
CA ARG A 60 2.59 3.53 -4.67
C ARG A 60 3.36 2.26 -4.28
N LEU A 61 4.41 2.40 -3.49
CA LEU A 61 5.16 1.28 -2.91
C LEU A 61 4.50 0.71 -1.62
N GLY A 62 3.32 1.22 -1.25
CA GLY A 62 2.57 0.72 -0.10
C GLY A 62 2.99 1.32 1.25
N PHE A 63 3.78 2.40 1.28
CA PHE A 63 4.07 3.11 2.52
C PHE A 63 2.86 3.94 2.97
N THR A 64 2.59 3.92 4.26
CA THR A 64 1.60 4.79 4.88
C THR A 64 2.14 6.23 4.98
N LEU A 65 1.25 7.20 5.16
CA LEU A 65 1.67 8.60 5.33
C LEU A 65 2.52 8.83 6.59
N GLU A 66 2.29 8.04 7.65
CA GLU A 66 3.09 8.09 8.88
C GLU A 66 4.52 7.59 8.62
N GLU A 67 4.65 6.43 7.95
CA GLU A 67 5.96 5.90 7.56
C GLU A 67 6.72 6.90 6.66
N ILE A 68 6.02 7.57 5.74
CA ILE A 68 6.62 8.59 4.86
C ILE A 68 7.03 9.83 5.66
N PHE A 69 6.22 10.28 6.61
CA PHE A 69 6.55 11.40 7.48
C PHE A 69 7.84 11.12 8.25
N ASP A 70 7.93 9.96 8.90
CA ASP A 70 9.13 9.55 9.64
C ASP A 70 10.39 9.49 8.76
N LEU A 71 10.26 8.99 7.52
CA LEU A 71 11.37 8.95 6.57
C LEU A 71 11.82 10.34 6.15
N LEU A 72 10.90 11.27 5.91
CA LEU A 72 11.20 12.66 5.56
C LEU A 72 11.84 13.39 6.74
N GLU A 73 11.34 13.22 7.97
CA GLU A 73 11.92 13.80 9.19
C GLU A 73 13.32 13.25 9.45
N ALA A 74 13.50 11.93 9.35
CA ALA A 74 14.82 11.33 9.47
C ALA A 74 15.82 11.89 8.46
N GLY A 75 15.38 12.19 7.23
CA GLY A 75 16.20 12.83 6.20
C GLY A 75 16.57 14.28 6.54
N ARG A 76 15.66 15.06 7.11
CA ARG A 76 15.90 16.47 7.51
C ARG A 76 16.94 16.61 8.63
N HIS A 77 16.94 15.67 9.58
CA HIS A 77 17.83 15.71 10.75
C HIS A 77 19.21 15.08 10.52
N ARG A 78 19.46 14.42 9.39
CA ARG A 78 20.69 13.67 9.10
C ARG A 78 21.61 14.37 8.09
N HIS A 79 22.01 15.58 8.35
CA HIS A 79 23.16 16.13 7.66
C HIS A 79 24.44 15.49 8.23
N GLY A 80 24.88 14.35 7.65
CA GLY A 80 26.22 13.82 7.88
C GLY A 80 26.39 12.39 8.38
N GLN A 81 25.35 11.63 8.67
CA GLN A 81 25.47 10.21 9.05
C GLN A 81 24.56 9.35 8.16
N ASN A 82 25.13 8.28 7.63
CA ASN A 82 24.58 7.29 6.70
C ASN A 82 23.03 7.38 6.51
N PRO A 83 22.53 8.14 5.52
CA PRO A 83 21.11 8.45 5.37
C PRO A 83 20.26 7.22 4.98
N ASP A 84 20.92 6.18 4.45
CA ASP A 84 20.23 5.04 3.84
C ASP A 84 19.78 3.96 4.84
N ALA A 85 20.38 3.92 6.05
CA ALA A 85 20.10 2.85 7.00
C ALA A 85 18.62 2.78 7.42
N GLY A 86 17.97 3.93 7.61
CA GLY A 86 16.56 3.98 7.99
C GLY A 86 15.63 3.61 6.82
N LEU A 87 15.89 4.12 5.62
CA LEU A 87 15.09 3.82 4.42
C LEU A 87 15.25 2.36 4.02
N GLN A 88 16.47 1.83 4.01
CA GLN A 88 16.72 0.44 3.66
C GLN A 88 16.07 -0.54 4.65
N ALA A 89 16.11 -0.27 5.95
CA ALA A 89 15.45 -1.09 6.95
C ALA A 89 13.93 -1.14 6.69
N ARG A 90 13.28 0.02 6.56
CA ARG A 90 11.84 0.11 6.28
C ARG A 90 11.45 -0.51 4.92
N ALA A 91 12.32 -0.41 3.92
CA ALA A 91 12.08 -1.05 2.64
C ALA A 91 12.13 -2.60 2.74
N ARG A 92 13.05 -3.14 3.58
CA ARG A 92 13.09 -4.59 3.84
C ARG A 92 11.85 -5.06 4.58
N ASP A 93 11.42 -4.34 5.62
CA ASP A 93 10.21 -4.67 6.37
C ASP A 93 8.99 -4.65 5.44
N LYS A 94 8.87 -3.62 4.60
CA LYS A 94 7.80 -3.52 3.61
C LYS A 94 7.85 -4.63 2.57
N LEU A 95 9.03 -5.06 2.16
CA LEU A 95 9.20 -6.17 1.22
C LEU A 95 8.68 -7.47 1.83
N VAL A 96 9.00 -7.77 3.10
CA VAL A 96 8.47 -8.92 3.83
C VAL A 96 6.95 -8.92 3.87
N ASP A 97 6.33 -7.76 4.19
CA ASP A 97 4.86 -7.62 4.19
C ASP A 97 4.24 -7.88 2.82
N VAL A 98 4.88 -7.37 1.76
CA VAL A 98 4.41 -7.56 0.38
C VAL A 98 4.53 -9.01 -0.05
N GLU A 99 5.65 -9.66 0.25
CA GLU A 99 5.88 -11.07 -0.07
C GLU A 99 4.87 -11.97 0.65
N ALA A 100 4.57 -11.70 1.92
CA ALA A 100 3.53 -12.40 2.66
C ALA A 100 2.15 -12.26 1.98
N LYS A 101 1.77 -11.03 1.60
CA LYS A 101 0.50 -10.79 0.88
C LYS A 101 0.44 -11.47 -0.49
N ILE A 102 1.56 -11.55 -1.20
CA ILE A 102 1.63 -12.28 -2.48
C ILE A 102 1.38 -13.77 -2.24
N ALA A 103 1.97 -14.35 -1.18
CA ALA A 103 1.74 -15.74 -0.82
C ALA A 103 0.27 -16.01 -0.51
N ASP A 104 -0.36 -15.17 0.33
CA ASP A 104 -1.78 -15.26 0.67
C ASP A 104 -2.68 -15.17 -0.57
N LEU A 105 -2.45 -14.17 -1.41
CA LEU A 105 -3.21 -14.00 -2.65
C LEU A 105 -3.02 -15.16 -3.62
N THR A 106 -1.85 -15.78 -3.63
CA THR A 106 -1.57 -16.96 -4.46
C THR A 106 -2.41 -18.15 -4.01
N VAL A 107 -2.53 -18.37 -2.69
CA VAL A 107 -3.39 -19.41 -2.10
C VAL A 107 -4.85 -19.16 -2.44
N ILE A 108 -5.33 -17.92 -2.25
CA ILE A 108 -6.70 -17.53 -2.59
C ILE A 108 -6.98 -17.78 -4.08
N ALA A 109 -6.06 -17.38 -4.95
CA ALA A 109 -6.21 -17.59 -6.39
C ALA A 109 -6.26 -19.07 -6.76
N ALA A 110 -5.48 -19.92 -6.10
CA ALA A 110 -5.52 -21.37 -6.29
C ALA A 110 -6.87 -21.95 -5.85
N SER A 111 -7.35 -21.59 -4.67
CA SER A 111 -8.67 -22.04 -4.16
C SER A 111 -9.82 -21.63 -5.08
N LEU A 112 -9.82 -20.40 -5.58
CA LEU A 112 -10.84 -19.93 -6.51
C LEU A 112 -10.80 -20.69 -7.84
N ARG A 113 -9.61 -20.99 -8.39
CA ARG A 113 -9.51 -21.80 -9.61
C ARG A 113 -10.08 -23.20 -9.38
N THR A 114 -9.73 -23.84 -8.28
CA THR A 114 -10.25 -25.17 -7.93
C THR A 114 -11.77 -25.14 -7.78
N ALA A 115 -12.34 -24.11 -7.16
CA ALA A 115 -13.80 -23.95 -7.06
C ALA A 115 -14.47 -23.78 -8.44
N LEU A 116 -13.87 -22.98 -9.32
CA LEU A 116 -14.37 -22.81 -10.70
C LEU A 116 -14.30 -24.10 -11.49
N ASP A 117 -13.21 -24.86 -11.38
CA ASP A 117 -13.04 -26.14 -12.06
C ASP A 117 -14.03 -27.21 -11.51
N ALA A 118 -14.40 -27.11 -10.23
CA ALA A 118 -15.41 -27.97 -9.60
C ALA A 118 -16.85 -27.57 -9.94
N GLY A 119 -17.05 -26.41 -10.58
CA GLY A 119 -18.40 -25.91 -10.95
C GLY A 119 -19.22 -25.44 -9.73
N CYS A 120 -18.54 -24.92 -8.70
CA CYS A 120 -19.23 -24.42 -7.49
C CYS A 120 -20.03 -23.16 -7.83
N ASP A 121 -21.36 -23.22 -7.68
CA ASP A 121 -22.30 -22.12 -7.96
C ASP A 121 -23.22 -21.79 -6.75
N ASP A 122 -23.27 -22.63 -5.74
CA ASP A 122 -24.02 -22.41 -4.51
C ASP A 122 -23.12 -22.49 -3.27
N LEU A 123 -22.99 -21.35 -2.56
CA LEU A 123 -22.15 -21.24 -1.37
C LEU A 123 -22.69 -22.02 -0.17
N ILE A 124 -24.02 -22.20 -0.06
CA ILE A 124 -24.63 -22.89 1.05
C ILE A 124 -24.42 -24.40 0.90
N ASP A 125 -24.64 -24.91 -0.29
CA ASP A 125 -24.39 -26.31 -0.62
C ASP A 125 -22.90 -26.65 -0.49
N CYS A 126 -22.02 -25.73 -0.95
CA CYS A 126 -20.57 -25.87 -0.76
C CYS A 126 -20.15 -25.90 0.72
N ALA A 127 -20.77 -25.10 1.58
CA ALA A 127 -20.47 -25.09 3.01
C ALA A 127 -20.86 -26.39 3.72
N HIS A 128 -21.81 -27.14 3.20
CA HIS A 128 -22.24 -28.45 3.72
C HIS A 128 -21.46 -29.63 3.10
N THR A 129 -20.65 -29.38 2.08
CA THR A 129 -19.92 -30.43 1.37
C THR A 129 -18.52 -30.60 1.97
N PRO A 130 -18.20 -31.76 2.58
CA PRO A 130 -16.91 -31.98 3.26
C PRO A 130 -15.69 -31.92 2.33
N THR A 131 -15.90 -32.07 1.01
CA THR A 131 -14.86 -32.05 -0.02
C THR A 131 -14.79 -30.72 -0.75
N CYS A 132 -15.45 -29.66 -0.23
CA CYS A 132 -15.44 -28.34 -0.85
C CYS A 132 -14.00 -27.78 -0.89
N PRO A 133 -13.53 -27.32 -2.06
CA PRO A 133 -12.18 -26.76 -2.17
C PRO A 133 -12.03 -25.38 -1.51
N LEU A 134 -13.11 -24.76 -1.11
CA LEU A 134 -13.09 -23.47 -0.41
C LEU A 134 -13.02 -23.71 1.11
N PRO A 135 -11.96 -23.25 1.79
CA PRO A 135 -11.79 -23.47 3.23
C PRO A 135 -12.67 -22.51 4.04
N PHE A 136 -14.00 -22.69 4.01
CA PHE A 136 -14.92 -21.80 4.75
C PHE A 136 -14.65 -21.75 6.25
N ALA A 137 -14.21 -22.84 6.84
CA ALA A 137 -13.85 -22.89 8.25
C ALA A 137 -12.62 -22.02 8.58
N ASP A 138 -11.65 -21.98 7.68
CA ASP A 138 -10.41 -21.22 7.85
C ASP A 138 -10.59 -19.74 7.53
N LEU A 139 -11.51 -19.40 6.62
CA LEU A 139 -11.85 -18.00 6.28
C LEU A 139 -12.72 -17.32 7.37
N ALA A 140 -13.43 -18.09 8.18
CA ALA A 140 -14.26 -17.56 9.26
C ALA A 140 -13.47 -17.25 10.54
N THR A 141 -12.24 -17.74 10.66
CA THR A 141 -11.34 -17.43 11.79
C THR A 141 -10.39 -16.32 11.36
N ASP A 142 -10.52 -15.15 11.99
CA ASP A 142 -9.68 -13.96 11.81
C ASP A 142 -8.21 -14.16 12.25
N THR A 143 -7.67 -15.35 12.05
CA THR A 143 -6.30 -15.70 12.43
C THR A 143 -5.46 -15.85 11.17
N PRO A 144 -4.39 -15.08 10.97
CA PRO A 144 -3.51 -15.19 9.81
C PRO A 144 -2.60 -16.42 9.93
N SER A 145 -3.17 -17.60 9.80
CA SER A 145 -2.42 -18.86 9.75
C SER A 145 -3.07 -19.77 8.71
N ILE A 146 -2.82 -19.46 7.44
CA ILE A 146 -3.12 -20.39 6.37
C ILE A 146 -2.07 -21.49 6.41
N THR A 147 -2.41 -22.58 7.11
CA THR A 147 -1.63 -23.82 7.03
C THR A 147 -1.86 -24.41 5.64
N VAL A 148 -0.87 -24.32 4.78
CA VAL A 148 -0.89 -24.97 3.47
C VAL A 148 -0.94 -26.47 3.71
N LEU A 149 -2.10 -27.08 3.52
CA LEU A 149 -2.21 -28.54 3.45
C LEU A 149 -1.51 -29.01 2.17
N PRO A 150 -0.61 -30.02 2.26
CA PRO A 150 0.02 -30.56 1.06
C PRO A 150 -1.04 -31.19 0.17
N LEU A 151 -1.00 -30.86 -1.11
CA LEU A 151 -1.84 -31.45 -2.14
C LEU A 151 -1.59 -32.95 -2.18
N ALA A 152 -2.51 -33.73 -1.62
CA ALA A 152 -2.55 -35.15 -1.84
C ALA A 152 -3.06 -35.41 -3.27
N GLU A 153 -2.18 -35.84 -4.16
CA GLU A 153 -2.56 -36.37 -5.46
C GLU A 153 -3.37 -37.65 -5.28
N GLY A 154 -4.68 -37.50 -5.33
CA GLY A 154 -5.61 -38.62 -5.43
C GLY A 154 -6.47 -38.49 -6.68
N PRO A 155 -6.86 -39.59 -7.35
CA PRO A 155 -7.60 -39.52 -8.61
C PRO A 155 -8.97 -38.89 -8.36
N VAL A 156 -9.20 -37.76 -8.97
CA VAL A 156 -10.47 -37.04 -8.95
C VAL A 156 -11.53 -37.86 -9.67
N SER A 157 -12.35 -38.54 -8.92
CA SER A 157 -13.61 -39.10 -9.43
C SER A 157 -14.53 -37.90 -9.74
N ASN A 158 -14.76 -37.71 -11.03
CA ASN A 158 -15.62 -36.69 -11.60
C ASN A 158 -17.08 -36.94 -11.16
N ARG A 159 -17.46 -36.41 -10.01
CA ARG A 159 -18.86 -36.16 -9.63
C ARG A 159 -18.90 -34.74 -9.07
N GLY A 160 -19.59 -33.88 -9.83
CA GLY A 160 -19.74 -32.47 -9.55
C GLY A 160 -20.06 -32.21 -8.09
N CYS A 161 -19.35 -31.28 -7.49
CA CYS A 161 -19.69 -30.59 -6.28
C CYS A 161 -20.87 -29.67 -6.60
N CYS A 162 -22.06 -30.00 -6.13
CA CYS A 162 -23.37 -29.38 -6.23
C CYS A 162 -24.31 -30.14 -7.13
#